data_4c9bec946abd5bcdd161d1bff32b38fc
#
_entry.id   4c9bec946abd5bcdd161d1bff32b38fc
#
_cell.length_a   1.000
_cell.length_b   1.000
_cell.length_c   1.000
_cell.angle_alpha   90.00
_cell.angle_beta   90.00
_cell.angle_gamma   90.00
#
_symmetry.space_group_name_H-M   'P 1'
#
loop_
_entity.id
_entity.type
_entity.pdbx_description
1 polymer ?
#
loop_
_entity_poly.entity_id
_entity_poly.type
_entity_poly.pdbx_seq_one_letter_code
_entity_poly.pdbx_strand_id
1 'polypeptide(L)'
;MNILFFLTPKSEVIYVNEEDTVGQAMDTMEKYKYSAVPIITKAGRYAGTLTEGDLLWGLKNKTDLVQKGLEKVRTTEIPRRSDNQPVLVNADMEDLLGKIMNQNFVPVLDDQKNFIGIITRKDVISYLCKK
;
A
#
# COMPACT_ATOMS: atom_id res chain seq x y z
N MET A 1 0.65 -7.72 23.54
CA MET A 1 1.69 -6.90 22.84
C MET A 1 1.01 -5.85 21.98
N ASN A 2 1.51 -4.65 22.00
CA ASN A 2 0.97 -3.58 21.18
C ASN A 2 1.48 -3.73 19.73
N ILE A 3 0.57 -3.66 18.76
CA ILE A 3 0.95 -3.82 17.34
C ILE A 3 1.92 -2.74 16.86
N LEU A 4 1.93 -1.57 17.50
CA LEU A 4 2.83 -0.48 17.13
C LEU A 4 4.31 -0.82 17.33
N PHE A 5 4.60 -1.90 18.05
CA PHE A 5 5.95 -2.44 18.14
C PHE A 5 6.53 -2.74 16.74
N PHE A 6 5.67 -3.12 15.80
CA PHE A 6 6.09 -3.49 14.44
C PHE A 6 5.94 -2.35 13.43
N LEU A 7 5.52 -1.17 13.86
CA LEU A 7 5.20 -0.08 12.93
C LEU A 7 6.44 0.45 12.21
N THR A 8 6.36 0.49 10.88
CA THR A 8 7.23 1.33 10.07
C THR A 8 6.49 2.65 9.90
N PRO A 9 6.98 3.74 10.47
CA PRO A 9 6.23 5.01 10.45
C PRO A 9 6.16 5.59 9.03
N LYS A 10 5.14 6.40 8.80
CA LYS A 10 4.87 6.99 7.48
C LYS A 10 6.10 7.66 6.88
N SER A 11 6.92 8.31 7.69
CA SER A 11 8.13 9.00 7.23
C SER A 11 9.16 8.06 6.59
N GLU A 12 9.08 6.76 6.88
CA GLU A 12 9.98 5.74 6.33
C GLU A 12 9.31 4.84 5.31
N VAL A 13 8.02 5.05 5.03
CA VAL A 13 7.26 4.23 4.08
C VAL A 13 7.38 4.83 2.68
N ILE A 14 7.62 3.97 1.69
CA ILE A 14 7.54 4.37 0.29
C ILE A 14 6.11 4.21 -0.15
N TYR A 15 5.48 5.31 -0.56
CA TYR A 15 4.10 5.31 -1.02
C TYR A 15 3.96 6.23 -2.23
N VAL A 16 2.83 6.12 -2.91
CA VAL A 16 2.50 7.02 -4.02
C VAL A 16 1.33 7.91 -3.60
N ASN A 17 1.26 9.10 -4.19
CA ASN A 17 0.17 10.04 -3.93
C ASN A 17 -0.97 9.77 -4.91
N GLU A 18 -2.19 10.01 -4.50
CA GLU A 18 -3.36 9.79 -5.36
C GLU A 18 -3.30 10.61 -6.65
N GLU A 19 -2.57 11.72 -6.63
CA GLU A 19 -2.43 12.60 -7.80
C GLU A 19 -1.27 12.20 -8.72
N ASP A 20 -0.47 11.22 -8.32
CA ASP A 20 0.65 10.76 -9.15
C ASP A 20 0.13 10.11 -10.42
N THR A 21 0.87 10.29 -11.51
CA THR A 21 0.59 9.59 -12.75
C THR A 21 1.04 8.14 -12.65
N VAL A 22 0.53 7.30 -13.53
CA VAL A 22 0.96 5.91 -13.62
C VAL A 22 2.46 5.83 -13.87
N GLY A 23 3.00 6.70 -14.73
CA GLY A 23 4.45 6.75 -14.98
C GLY A 23 5.25 7.05 -13.73
N GLN A 24 4.82 8.03 -12.93
CA GLN A 24 5.49 8.36 -11.66
C GLN A 24 5.42 7.20 -10.67
N ALA A 25 4.26 6.54 -10.57
CA ALA A 25 4.10 5.40 -9.67
C ALA A 25 4.99 4.23 -10.10
N MET A 26 5.07 3.96 -11.40
CA MET A 26 5.94 2.90 -11.93
C MET A 26 7.40 3.20 -11.63
N ASP A 27 7.83 4.45 -11.79
CA ASP A 27 9.19 4.86 -11.47
C ASP A 27 9.52 4.62 -10.00
N THR A 28 8.58 4.95 -9.11
CA THR A 28 8.74 4.72 -7.68
C THR A 28 8.89 3.23 -7.37
N MET A 29 8.01 2.41 -7.93
CA MET A 29 8.03 0.97 -7.69
C MET A 29 9.30 0.33 -8.25
N GLU A 30 9.75 0.77 -9.42
CA GLU A 30 10.98 0.27 -10.03
C GLU A 30 12.21 0.65 -9.21
N LYS A 31 12.28 1.92 -8.77
CA LYS A 31 13.41 2.42 -7.99
C LYS A 31 13.62 1.62 -6.71
N TYR A 32 12.55 1.32 -6.00
CA TYR A 32 12.63 0.62 -4.72
C TYR A 32 12.39 -0.88 -4.84
N LYS A 33 12.07 -1.36 -6.05
CA LYS A 33 11.81 -2.79 -6.34
C LYS A 33 10.66 -3.35 -5.53
N TYR A 34 9.62 -2.56 -5.35
CA TYR A 34 8.42 -3.00 -4.64
C TYR A 34 7.35 -3.48 -5.61
N SER A 35 6.69 -4.58 -5.26
CA SER A 35 5.57 -5.13 -6.04
C SER A 35 4.23 -4.50 -5.68
N ALA A 36 4.18 -3.79 -4.57
CA ALA A 36 2.96 -3.13 -4.08
C ALA A 36 3.34 -1.93 -3.22
N VAL A 37 2.57 -0.85 -3.34
CA VAL A 37 2.78 0.37 -2.54
C VAL A 37 1.42 0.94 -2.12
N PRO A 38 1.35 1.57 -0.93
CA PRO A 38 0.13 2.28 -0.54
C PRO A 38 -0.07 3.52 -1.40
N ILE A 39 -1.34 3.87 -1.62
CA ILE A 39 -1.73 5.14 -2.25
C ILE A 39 -2.27 6.03 -1.13
N ILE A 40 -1.70 7.21 -0.99
CA ILE A 40 -2.05 8.15 0.08
C ILE A 40 -2.68 9.40 -0.53
N THR A 41 -3.78 9.85 0.06
CA THR A 41 -4.48 11.06 -0.39
C THR A 41 -3.73 12.31 0.05
N LYS A 42 -4.10 13.44 -0.54
CA LYS A 42 -3.57 14.74 -0.15
C LYS A 42 -3.85 15.04 1.32
N ALA A 43 -4.95 14.53 1.84
CA ALA A 43 -5.32 14.71 3.26
C ALA A 43 -4.57 13.75 4.20
N GLY A 44 -3.68 12.90 3.68
CA GLY A 44 -2.90 11.98 4.50
C GLY A 44 -3.61 10.68 4.82
N ARG A 45 -4.62 10.31 4.05
CA ARG A 45 -5.40 9.10 4.28
C ARG A 45 -5.01 8.00 3.33
N TYR A 46 -5.21 6.76 3.77
CA TYR A 46 -4.96 5.58 2.94
C TYR A 46 -6.12 5.44 1.93
N ALA A 47 -5.79 5.52 0.63
CA ALA A 47 -6.77 5.39 -0.44
C ALA A 47 -6.86 3.98 -1.00
N GLY A 48 -5.80 3.20 -0.87
CA GLY A 48 -5.75 1.84 -1.42
C GLY A 48 -4.31 1.40 -1.65
N THR A 49 -4.17 0.24 -2.27
CA THR A 49 -2.85 -0.35 -2.57
C THR A 49 -2.72 -0.57 -4.07
N LEU A 50 -1.66 -0.03 -4.66
CA LEU A 50 -1.36 -0.24 -6.07
C LEU A 50 -0.35 -1.37 -6.20
N THR A 51 -0.65 -2.36 -7.05
CA THR A 51 0.23 -3.51 -7.26
C THR A 51 0.70 -3.56 -8.71
N GLU A 52 1.79 -4.30 -8.94
CA GLU A 52 2.27 -4.59 -10.29
C GLU A 52 1.17 -5.26 -11.13
N GLY A 53 0.41 -6.17 -10.51
CA GLY A 53 -0.70 -6.84 -11.18
C GLY A 53 -1.80 -5.88 -11.62
N ASP A 54 -2.12 -4.90 -10.77
CA ASP A 54 -3.11 -3.87 -11.13
C ASP A 54 -2.66 -3.08 -12.35
N LEU A 55 -1.37 -2.71 -12.39
CA LEU A 55 -0.82 -1.97 -13.52
C LEU A 55 -0.84 -2.81 -14.78
N LEU A 56 -0.40 -4.06 -14.69
CA LEU A 56 -0.34 -4.97 -15.84
C LEU A 56 -1.73 -5.18 -16.44
N TRP A 57 -2.70 -5.57 -15.61
CA TRP A 57 -4.04 -5.91 -16.10
C TRP A 57 -4.85 -4.66 -16.44
N GLY A 58 -4.62 -3.55 -15.71
CA GLY A 58 -5.26 -2.29 -16.03
C GLY A 58 -4.84 -1.77 -17.39
N LEU A 59 -3.56 -1.79 -17.69
CA LEU A 59 -3.05 -1.33 -18.98
C LEU A 59 -3.46 -2.28 -20.12
N LYS A 60 -3.48 -3.60 -19.87
CA LYS A 60 -3.89 -4.56 -20.88
C LYS A 60 -5.36 -4.41 -21.25
N ASN A 61 -6.22 -4.23 -20.25
CA ASN A 61 -7.68 -4.27 -20.47
C ASN A 61 -8.31 -2.90 -20.70
N LYS A 62 -7.56 -1.82 -20.51
CA LYS A 62 -8.02 -0.45 -20.71
C LYS A 62 -7.15 0.22 -21.77
N THR A 63 -7.37 -0.13 -23.03
CA THR A 63 -6.56 0.35 -24.14
C THR A 63 -6.56 1.87 -24.27
N ASP A 64 -7.66 2.51 -23.87
CA ASP A 64 -7.74 3.97 -23.85
C ASP A 64 -6.70 4.58 -22.90
N LEU A 65 -6.37 3.91 -21.80
CA LEU A 65 -5.34 4.40 -20.86
C LEU A 65 -3.96 4.36 -21.51
N VAL A 66 -3.66 3.28 -22.25
CA VAL A 66 -2.41 3.16 -22.98
C VAL A 66 -2.28 4.26 -24.03
N GLN A 67 -3.36 4.52 -24.77
CA GLN A 67 -3.38 5.55 -25.81
C GLN A 67 -3.21 6.95 -25.22
N LYS A 68 -3.76 7.19 -24.02
CA LYS A 68 -3.63 8.47 -23.33
C LYS A 68 -2.19 8.74 -22.90
N GLY A 69 -1.43 7.68 -22.61
CA GLY A 69 -0.03 7.78 -22.19
C GLY A 69 0.13 7.76 -20.67
N LEU A 70 1.19 7.08 -20.20
CA LEU A 70 1.42 6.86 -18.77
C LEU A 70 1.60 8.16 -17.98
N GLU A 71 2.06 9.23 -18.64
CA GLU A 71 2.29 10.53 -18.02
C GLU A 71 1.00 11.33 -17.81
N LYS A 72 -0.10 10.88 -18.40
CA LYS A 72 -1.39 11.58 -18.33
C LYS A 72 -2.46 10.79 -17.59
N VAL A 73 -2.19 9.53 -17.27
CA VAL A 73 -3.13 8.66 -16.54
C VAL A 73 -2.77 8.73 -15.06
N ARG A 74 -3.76 8.99 -14.23
CA ARG A 74 -3.57 9.00 -12.79
C ARG A 74 -3.64 7.58 -12.23
N THR A 75 -2.93 7.34 -11.12
CA THR A 75 -2.96 6.04 -10.46
C THR A 75 -4.39 5.62 -10.09
N THR A 76 -5.23 6.58 -9.73
CA THR A 76 -6.61 6.31 -9.34
C THR A 76 -7.50 5.89 -10.51
N GLU A 77 -7.06 6.10 -11.76
CA GLU A 77 -7.80 5.64 -12.94
C GLU A 77 -7.57 4.16 -13.23
N ILE A 78 -6.57 3.55 -12.62
CA ILE A 78 -6.28 2.12 -12.78
C ILE A 78 -7.21 1.32 -11.87
N PRO A 79 -8.01 0.39 -12.42
CA PRO A 79 -8.83 -0.48 -11.58
C PRO A 79 -7.95 -1.37 -10.70
N ARG A 80 -8.27 -1.42 -9.42
CA ARG A 80 -7.55 -2.28 -8.47
C ARG A 80 -8.40 -3.49 -8.11
N ARG A 81 -7.75 -4.66 -7.99
CA ARG A 81 -8.45 -5.91 -7.67
C ARG A 81 -8.96 -5.91 -6.23
N SER A 82 -8.07 -5.56 -5.31
CA SER A 82 -8.43 -5.44 -3.91
C SER A 82 -7.36 -4.63 -3.20
N ASP A 83 -7.80 -3.82 -2.25
CA ASP A 83 -6.87 -3.04 -1.44
C ASP A 83 -6.52 -3.83 -0.18
N ASN A 84 -5.32 -3.62 0.34
CA ASN A 84 -4.95 -4.20 1.63
C ASN A 84 -5.85 -3.60 2.71
N GLN A 85 -6.34 -4.46 3.60
CA GLN A 85 -7.20 -4.03 4.69
C GLN A 85 -6.37 -3.41 5.80
N PRO A 86 -6.71 -2.19 6.26
CA PRO A 86 -5.97 -1.54 7.32
C PRO A 86 -6.40 -2.01 8.70
N VAL A 87 -5.59 -1.68 9.70
CA VAL A 87 -5.96 -1.81 11.12
C VAL A 87 -5.87 -0.44 11.79
N LEU A 88 -6.60 -0.26 12.87
CA LEU A 88 -6.47 0.94 13.71
C LEU A 88 -5.35 0.73 14.72
N VAL A 89 -4.81 1.82 15.24
CA VAL A 89 -3.68 1.79 16.18
C VAL A 89 -3.96 0.94 17.43
N ASN A 90 -5.23 0.78 17.80
CA ASN A 90 -5.62 0.01 18.97
C ASN A 90 -6.02 -1.42 18.66
N ALA A 91 -5.80 -1.89 17.42
CA ALA A 91 -6.08 -3.28 17.06
C ALA A 91 -5.20 -4.23 17.86
N ASP A 92 -5.71 -5.45 18.10
CA ASP A 92 -4.95 -6.46 18.81
C ASP A 92 -4.09 -7.29 17.86
N MET A 93 -3.22 -8.12 18.45
CA MET A 93 -2.31 -8.96 17.65
C MET A 93 -3.07 -9.99 16.81
N GLU A 94 -4.20 -10.47 17.29
CA GLU A 94 -5.00 -11.45 16.55
C GLU A 94 -5.52 -10.87 15.25
N ASP A 95 -6.02 -9.62 15.29
CA ASP A 95 -6.45 -8.88 14.11
C ASP A 95 -5.30 -8.72 13.11
N LEU A 96 -4.15 -8.30 13.62
CA LEU A 96 -2.96 -8.11 12.77
C LEU A 96 -2.54 -9.42 12.11
N LEU A 97 -2.44 -10.49 12.89
CA LEU A 97 -2.01 -11.79 12.37
C LEU A 97 -2.97 -12.32 11.31
N GLY A 98 -4.29 -12.13 11.53
CA GLY A 98 -5.29 -12.52 10.53
C GLY A 98 -5.07 -11.83 9.19
N LYS A 99 -4.70 -10.56 9.21
CA LYS A 99 -4.50 -9.80 7.96
C LYS A 99 -3.18 -10.14 7.28
N ILE A 100 -2.09 -10.29 8.02
CA ILE A 100 -0.79 -10.60 7.38
C ILE A 100 -0.73 -12.01 6.78
N MET A 101 -1.66 -12.88 7.12
CA MET A 101 -1.75 -14.17 6.43
C MET A 101 -2.08 -14.00 4.95
N ASN A 102 -2.75 -12.92 4.58
CA ASN A 102 -3.21 -12.68 3.21
C ASN A 102 -2.62 -11.41 2.58
N GLN A 103 -1.89 -10.63 3.34
CA GLN A 103 -1.33 -9.35 2.89
C GLN A 103 0.14 -9.25 3.27
N ASN A 104 0.99 -8.76 2.36
CA ASN A 104 2.42 -8.58 2.69
C ASN A 104 2.64 -7.39 3.62
N PHE A 105 1.71 -6.47 3.68
CA PHE A 105 1.75 -5.40 4.67
C PHE A 105 0.34 -5.00 5.06
N VAL A 106 0.23 -4.37 6.20
CA VAL A 106 -1.04 -3.89 6.73
C VAL A 106 -0.91 -2.39 7.00
N PRO A 107 -1.71 -1.55 6.31
CA PRO A 107 -1.74 -0.13 6.63
C PRO A 107 -2.26 0.10 8.05
N VAL A 108 -1.68 1.07 8.74
CA VAL A 108 -2.09 1.40 10.11
C VAL A 108 -2.65 2.82 10.11
N LEU A 109 -3.83 2.98 10.70
CA LEU A 109 -4.55 4.24 10.78
C LEU A 109 -4.73 4.64 12.23
N ASP A 110 -4.70 5.95 12.48
CA ASP A 110 -5.01 6.47 13.82
C ASP A 110 -6.52 6.52 14.04
N ASP A 111 -6.96 7.03 15.18
CA ASP A 111 -8.38 7.11 15.54
C ASP A 111 -9.18 8.07 14.65
N GLN A 112 -8.50 8.94 13.89
CA GLN A 112 -9.12 9.82 12.91
C GLN A 112 -8.95 9.31 11.49
N LYS A 113 -8.47 8.07 11.35
CA LYS A 113 -8.26 7.38 10.08
C LYS A 113 -7.14 7.99 9.22
N ASN A 114 -6.22 8.72 9.84
CA ASN A 114 -5.02 9.15 9.13
C ASN A 114 -4.06 7.97 8.98
N PHE A 115 -3.39 7.90 7.83
CA PHE A 115 -2.38 6.89 7.58
C PHE A 115 -1.11 7.23 8.37
N ILE A 116 -0.68 6.36 9.28
CA ILE A 116 0.50 6.62 10.11
C ILE A 116 1.68 5.71 9.78
N GLY A 117 1.47 4.69 8.97
CA GLY A 117 2.54 3.80 8.57
C GLY A 117 2.02 2.42 8.19
N ILE A 118 2.92 1.46 8.11
CA ILE A 118 2.57 0.08 7.77
C ILE A 118 3.23 -0.89 8.74
N ILE A 119 2.68 -2.09 8.80
CA ILE A 119 3.30 -3.23 9.46
C ILE A 119 3.52 -4.29 8.39
N THR A 120 4.76 -4.74 8.21
CA THR A 120 5.06 -5.71 7.17
C THR A 120 4.98 -7.14 7.72
N ARG A 121 4.54 -8.05 6.87
CA ARG A 121 4.56 -9.49 7.19
C ARG A 121 5.97 -9.92 7.58
N LYS A 122 6.97 -9.44 6.86
CA LYS A 122 8.36 -9.79 7.10
C LYS A 122 8.79 -9.44 8.52
N ASP A 123 8.45 -8.25 9.00
CA ASP A 123 8.85 -7.81 10.34
C ASP A 123 8.21 -8.67 11.42
N VAL A 124 6.93 -9.00 11.26
CA VAL A 124 6.22 -9.83 12.24
C VAL A 124 6.78 -11.25 12.26
N ILE A 125 6.97 -11.84 11.08
CA ILE A 125 7.50 -13.21 10.99
C ILE A 125 8.92 -13.27 11.53
N SER A 126 9.76 -12.28 11.21
CA SER A 126 11.12 -12.22 11.71
C SER A 126 11.17 -12.18 13.23
N TYR A 127 10.28 -11.43 13.85
CA TYR A 127 10.18 -11.38 15.30
C TYR A 127 9.76 -12.74 15.89
N LEU A 128 8.72 -13.34 15.32
CA LEU A 128 8.21 -14.63 15.81
C LEU A 128 9.23 -15.75 15.66
N CYS A 129 10.05 -15.72 14.60
CA CYS A 129 11.05 -16.75 14.33
C CYS A 129 12.32 -16.61 15.16
N LYS A 130 12.50 -15.53 15.89
CA LYS A 130 13.68 -15.33 16.75
C LYS A 130 13.59 -16.00 18.10
N LYS A 131 12.48 -16.60 18.39
CA LYS A 131 12.28 -17.28 19.68
C LYS A 131 12.85 -18.67 19.72
#